data_13754c531c55ba44ceaaff8e9dc7cae5
#
_entry.id   13754c531c55ba44ceaaff8e9dc7cae5
#
_cell.length_a   1.000
_cell.length_b   1.000
_cell.length_c   1.000
_cell.angle_alpha   90.00
_cell.angle_beta   90.00
_cell.angle_gamma   90.00
#
_symmetry.space_group_name_H-M   'P 1'
#
loop_
_entity.id
_entity.type
_entity.pdbx_description
1 polymer ?
#
loop_
_entity_poly.entity_id
_entity_poly.type
_entity_poly.pdbx_seq_one_letter_code
_entity_poly.pdbx_strand_id
1 'polypeptide(L)'
;AERLDVTIKEGAVDIVPQQVLASGQAEFAVSWVPKALVSREEDAKIVNIAQIFQRSGTLEVSWKDSGITSPADWRGKKVGTWGFGNEFELTAAIEQAGLDQKTDLEIVQQPFDMSLLLNREIDAAEPMTYNEYAQVLEATNPATGKLYQPEDLSVINFNEVGTAMLQDAVWAREDWLADAKNQDVAVRFLKATFKGWIFCRDNFEQCVEIVLKNGPTLGKGHMTWQLNEINKLIWPSAGSIGMMDKALWDQTVSVATGQKVLKAAPDAGAYRTDLAQKAADALKAAGVDVTGASYTPKTVTVTPGGE
;
A
#
# COMPACT_ATOMS: atom_id res chain seq x y z
N ALA A 1 -9.28 20.89 11.17
CA ALA A 1 -10.52 20.30 11.67
C ALA A 1 -10.40 19.90 13.15
N GLU A 2 -9.49 19.01 13.54
CA GLU A 2 -9.35 18.50 14.92
C GLU A 2 -8.38 19.35 15.77
N ARG A 3 -8.21 20.63 15.46
CA ARG A 3 -7.27 21.59 16.11
C ARG A 3 -5.82 21.08 16.12
N LEU A 4 -5.42 20.50 15.00
CA LEU A 4 -4.04 20.11 14.72
C LEU A 4 -3.51 20.98 13.58
N ASP A 5 -2.27 21.38 13.70
CA ASP A 5 -1.45 21.88 12.61
C ASP A 5 -0.54 20.72 12.18
N VAL A 6 -0.64 20.30 10.93
CA VAL A 6 0.02 19.11 10.42
C VAL A 6 0.92 19.50 9.26
N THR A 7 2.21 19.24 9.42
CA THR A 7 3.19 19.35 8.33
C THR A 7 3.43 17.98 7.72
N ILE A 8 3.23 17.85 6.42
CA ILE A 8 3.50 16.62 5.68
C ILE A 8 4.96 16.66 5.20
N LYS A 9 5.71 15.61 5.56
CA LYS A 9 7.01 15.31 4.96
C LYS A 9 6.80 14.27 3.87
N GLU A 10 7.09 14.63 2.65
CA GLU A 10 6.96 13.73 1.51
C GLU A 10 7.99 12.60 1.59
N GLY A 11 7.58 11.41 1.17
CA GLY A 11 8.43 10.26 1.00
C GLY A 11 9.08 10.23 -0.39
N ALA A 12 10.02 9.30 -0.56
CA ALA A 12 10.64 8.94 -1.84
C ALA A 12 11.07 7.47 -1.79
N VAL A 13 11.51 6.91 -2.92
CA VAL A 13 11.93 5.47 -3.00
C VAL A 13 13.00 5.15 -1.96
N ASP A 14 13.95 6.04 -1.77
CA ASP A 14 15.10 5.90 -0.86
C ASP A 14 14.85 6.43 0.56
N ILE A 15 13.67 6.97 0.85
CA ILE A 15 13.28 7.41 2.18
C ILE A 15 12.57 6.28 2.93
N VAL A 16 13.12 5.88 4.06
CA VAL A 16 12.57 4.85 4.93
C VAL A 16 11.74 5.52 6.05
N PRO A 17 10.40 5.61 5.93
CA PRO A 17 9.58 6.42 6.83
C PRO A 17 9.63 5.95 8.29
N GLN A 18 9.78 4.66 8.55
CA GLN A 18 9.91 4.13 9.90
C GLN A 18 11.22 4.55 10.58
N GLN A 19 12.31 4.80 9.82
CA GLN A 19 13.55 5.35 10.37
C GLN A 19 13.41 6.84 10.69
N VAL A 20 12.73 7.60 9.83
CA VAL A 20 12.40 9.02 10.09
C VAL A 20 11.57 9.14 11.37
N LEU A 21 10.58 8.24 11.54
CA LEU A 21 9.78 8.18 12.76
C LEU A 21 10.61 7.82 13.99
N ALA A 22 11.38 6.72 13.92
CA ALA A 22 12.18 6.24 15.05
C ALA A 22 13.22 7.25 15.53
N SER A 23 13.77 8.05 14.60
CA SER A 23 14.72 9.15 14.94
C SER A 23 14.05 10.40 15.53
N GLY A 24 12.73 10.43 15.67
CA GLY A 24 11.98 11.55 16.25
C GLY A 24 11.79 12.75 15.31
N GLN A 25 12.04 12.58 14.03
CA GLN A 25 11.85 13.64 13.03
C GLN A 25 10.39 13.80 12.57
N ALA A 26 9.52 12.89 12.97
CA ALA A 26 8.08 12.95 12.79
C ALA A 26 7.38 12.30 13.99
N GLU A 27 6.12 12.67 14.26
CA GLU A 27 5.27 12.07 15.28
C GLU A 27 4.56 10.83 14.76
N PHE A 28 4.23 10.86 13.46
CA PHE A 28 3.55 9.77 12.75
C PHE A 28 4.27 9.46 11.44
N ALA A 29 4.19 8.21 11.01
CA ALA A 29 4.63 7.80 9.68
C ALA A 29 3.63 6.84 9.07
N VAL A 30 3.53 6.83 7.74
CA VAL A 30 2.86 5.78 6.99
C VAL A 30 3.92 4.80 6.51
N SER A 31 3.74 3.52 6.80
CA SER A 31 4.64 2.46 6.36
C SER A 31 3.91 1.14 6.29
N TRP A 32 4.37 0.27 5.39
CA TRP A 32 3.88 -1.10 5.29
C TRP A 32 4.28 -1.92 6.50
N VAL A 33 3.38 -2.83 6.90
CA VAL A 33 3.57 -3.62 8.13
C VAL A 33 4.87 -4.42 8.12
N PRO A 34 5.22 -5.22 7.10
CA PRO A 34 6.44 -6.03 7.15
C PRO A 34 7.71 -5.17 7.25
N LYS A 35 7.79 -4.04 6.55
CA LYS A 35 8.93 -3.10 6.63
C LYS A 35 9.11 -2.55 8.05
N ALA A 36 8.00 -2.14 8.67
CA ALA A 36 8.03 -1.59 10.01
C ALA A 36 8.37 -2.67 11.06
N LEU A 37 7.92 -3.91 10.86
CA LEU A 37 8.28 -5.03 11.72
C LEU A 37 9.76 -5.40 11.64
N VAL A 38 10.37 -5.35 10.44
CA VAL A 38 11.82 -5.51 10.29
C VAL A 38 12.57 -4.42 11.07
N SER A 39 12.13 -3.16 10.96
CA SER A 39 12.73 -2.08 11.73
C SER A 39 12.55 -2.27 13.24
N ARG A 40 11.42 -2.85 13.69
CA ARG A 40 11.23 -3.21 15.12
C ARG A 40 12.20 -4.28 15.58
N GLU A 41 12.48 -5.31 14.76
CA GLU A 41 13.53 -6.31 15.07
C GLU A 41 14.92 -5.68 15.20
N GLU A 42 15.15 -4.55 14.52
CA GLU A 42 16.36 -3.73 14.60
C GLU A 42 16.27 -2.65 15.71
N ASP A 43 15.37 -2.86 16.66
CA ASP A 43 15.19 -2.05 17.88
C ASP A 43 14.47 -0.71 17.70
N ALA A 44 13.83 -0.45 16.55
CA ALA A 44 12.97 0.71 16.37
C ALA A 44 11.73 0.60 17.28
N LYS A 45 11.59 1.50 18.26
CA LYS A 45 10.47 1.53 19.21
C LYS A 45 9.26 2.25 18.60
N ILE A 46 8.64 1.63 17.60
CA ILE A 46 7.46 2.13 16.89
C ILE A 46 6.31 1.12 16.99
N VAL A 47 5.08 1.60 17.01
CA VAL A 47 3.86 0.78 17.14
C VAL A 47 2.85 1.18 16.07
N ASN A 48 2.21 0.19 15.43
CA ASN A 48 1.06 0.40 14.56
C ASN A 48 -0.13 0.88 15.39
N ILE A 49 -0.67 2.06 15.10
CA ILE A 49 -1.80 2.65 15.82
C ILE A 49 -3.08 2.70 14.98
N ALA A 50 -3.00 2.43 13.67
CA ALA A 50 -4.17 2.27 12.80
C ALA A 50 -3.77 1.57 11.49
N GLN A 51 -4.46 0.48 11.16
CA GLN A 51 -4.31 -0.22 9.89
C GLN A 51 -5.31 0.34 8.87
N ILE A 52 -4.81 1.11 7.91
CA ILE A 52 -5.67 1.79 6.92
C ILE A 52 -6.02 0.85 5.77
N PHE A 53 -5.01 0.30 5.07
CA PHE A 53 -5.25 -0.67 4.01
C PHE A 53 -5.51 -2.05 4.61
N GLN A 54 -6.65 -2.63 4.24
CA GLN A 54 -7.09 -3.96 4.68
C GLN A 54 -6.71 -5.06 3.68
N ARG A 55 -6.12 -4.68 2.53
CA ARG A 55 -5.72 -5.57 1.43
C ARG A 55 -4.42 -5.08 0.84
N SER A 56 -3.66 -5.99 0.24
CA SER A 56 -2.49 -5.61 -0.56
C SER A 56 -2.93 -5.04 -1.91
N GLY A 57 -2.29 -3.96 -2.32
CA GLY A 57 -2.42 -3.39 -3.66
C GLY A 57 -1.30 -3.85 -4.61
N THR A 58 -0.37 -4.69 -4.16
CA THR A 58 0.78 -5.12 -4.96
C THR A 58 0.40 -6.20 -5.95
N LEU A 59 0.89 -6.05 -7.16
CA LEU A 59 0.77 -6.99 -8.26
C LEU A 59 2.16 -7.32 -8.81
N GLU A 60 2.23 -8.37 -9.62
CA GLU A 60 3.32 -8.57 -10.56
C GLU A 60 2.72 -8.69 -11.97
N VAL A 61 3.13 -7.83 -12.89
CA VAL A 61 2.52 -7.67 -14.20
C VAL A 61 3.52 -7.97 -15.31
N SER A 62 3.10 -8.74 -16.28
CA SER A 62 3.87 -9.06 -17.49
C SER A 62 3.02 -8.89 -18.74
N TRP A 63 3.65 -8.85 -19.90
CA TRP A 63 2.94 -8.88 -21.15
C TRP A 63 2.28 -10.24 -21.38
N LYS A 64 1.09 -10.26 -21.96
CA LYS A 64 0.35 -11.50 -22.24
C LYS A 64 1.14 -12.46 -23.12
N ASP A 65 1.93 -11.92 -24.04
CA ASP A 65 2.77 -12.69 -24.97
C ASP A 65 4.03 -13.29 -24.31
N SER A 66 4.37 -12.91 -23.08
CA SER A 66 5.48 -13.49 -22.32
C SER A 66 5.22 -14.92 -21.85
N GLY A 67 3.95 -15.33 -21.78
CA GLY A 67 3.52 -16.64 -21.29
C GLY A 67 3.61 -16.78 -19.75
N ILE A 68 3.92 -15.71 -19.01
CA ILE A 68 3.94 -15.71 -17.54
C ILE A 68 2.49 -15.66 -17.05
N THR A 69 2.05 -16.67 -16.31
CA THR A 69 0.69 -16.79 -15.77
C THR A 69 0.67 -17.13 -14.27
N SER A 70 1.82 -17.54 -13.76
CA SER A 70 2.00 -17.91 -12.34
C SER A 70 3.42 -17.56 -11.88
N PRO A 71 3.68 -17.51 -10.55
CA PRO A 71 5.03 -17.32 -10.04
C PRO A 71 6.07 -18.36 -10.52
N ALA A 72 5.65 -19.59 -10.83
CA ALA A 72 6.55 -20.62 -11.33
C ALA A 72 7.13 -20.29 -12.73
N ASP A 73 6.44 -19.45 -13.51
CA ASP A 73 6.85 -19.04 -14.85
C ASP A 73 7.96 -17.98 -14.85
N TRP A 74 8.33 -17.46 -13.68
CA TRP A 74 9.44 -16.50 -13.53
C TRP A 74 10.81 -17.14 -13.69
N ARG A 75 10.92 -18.47 -13.77
CA ARG A 75 12.22 -19.16 -13.98
C ARG A 75 12.90 -18.66 -15.26
N GLY A 76 14.15 -18.18 -15.11
CA GLY A 76 14.97 -17.61 -16.18
C GLY A 76 14.53 -16.24 -16.65
N LYS A 77 13.65 -15.54 -15.91
CA LYS A 77 13.08 -14.24 -16.25
C LYS A 77 13.73 -13.11 -15.47
N LYS A 78 13.60 -11.89 -16.01
CA LYS A 78 13.90 -10.64 -15.32
C LYS A 78 12.64 -10.14 -14.64
N VAL A 79 12.63 -10.12 -13.34
CA VAL A 79 11.48 -9.74 -12.51
C VAL A 79 11.82 -8.47 -11.73
N GLY A 80 11.04 -7.42 -11.96
CA GLY A 80 11.24 -6.12 -11.35
C GLY A 80 10.69 -6.02 -9.94
N THR A 81 11.31 -5.22 -9.11
CA THR A 81 10.79 -4.80 -7.80
C THR A 81 11.45 -3.49 -7.39
N TRP A 82 10.78 -2.71 -6.53
CA TRP A 82 11.37 -1.46 -6.01
C TRP A 82 12.51 -1.71 -5.01
N GLY A 83 12.54 -2.87 -4.34
CA GLY A 83 13.47 -3.12 -3.24
C GLY A 83 13.11 -2.35 -1.96
N PHE A 84 14.07 -2.19 -1.04
CA PHE A 84 13.93 -1.45 0.23
C PHE A 84 12.77 -1.91 1.12
N GLY A 85 12.45 -3.21 1.08
CA GLY A 85 11.37 -3.84 1.85
C GLY A 85 10.01 -3.80 1.18
N ASN A 86 9.92 -3.42 -0.10
CA ASN A 86 8.69 -3.54 -0.89
C ASN A 86 8.57 -4.91 -1.57
N GLU A 87 9.67 -5.63 -1.73
CA GLU A 87 9.81 -6.90 -2.43
C GLU A 87 9.29 -8.14 -1.67
N PHE A 88 8.80 -8.00 -0.44
CA PHE A 88 8.56 -9.15 0.43
C PHE A 88 7.43 -10.06 -0.06
N GLU A 89 6.36 -9.54 -0.64
CA GLU A 89 5.27 -10.33 -1.22
C GLU A 89 5.75 -11.12 -2.45
N LEU A 90 6.57 -10.48 -3.30
CA LEU A 90 7.22 -11.10 -4.46
C LEU A 90 8.19 -12.21 -4.02
N THR A 91 9.07 -11.92 -3.06
CA THR A 91 10.03 -12.91 -2.53
C THR A 91 9.32 -14.13 -1.98
N ALA A 92 8.23 -13.90 -1.23
CA ALA A 92 7.40 -14.98 -0.71
C ALA A 92 6.77 -15.83 -1.83
N ALA A 93 6.28 -15.19 -2.90
CA ALA A 93 5.72 -15.90 -4.06
C ALA A 93 6.77 -16.69 -4.84
N ILE A 94 7.99 -16.17 -4.97
CA ILE A 94 9.13 -16.86 -5.60
C ILE A 94 9.43 -18.15 -4.83
N GLU A 95 9.61 -18.06 -3.50
CA GLU A 95 9.92 -19.23 -2.68
C GLU A 95 8.75 -20.23 -2.63
N GLN A 96 7.52 -19.75 -2.54
CA GLN A 96 6.33 -20.61 -2.59
C GLN A 96 6.22 -21.39 -3.91
N ALA A 97 6.67 -20.80 -5.01
CA ALA A 97 6.76 -21.47 -6.32
C ALA A 97 7.93 -22.45 -6.44
N GLY A 98 8.75 -22.59 -5.39
CA GLY A 98 9.94 -23.47 -5.40
C GLY A 98 11.09 -22.90 -6.23
N LEU A 99 11.17 -21.58 -6.36
CA LEU A 99 12.24 -20.88 -7.04
C LEU A 99 13.21 -20.27 -6.04
N ASP A 100 14.50 -20.22 -6.41
CA ASP A 100 15.53 -19.48 -5.69
C ASP A 100 15.77 -18.14 -6.39
N GLN A 101 15.49 -17.03 -5.69
CA GLN A 101 15.64 -15.68 -6.25
C GLN A 101 17.07 -15.33 -6.70
N LYS A 102 18.11 -16.08 -6.30
CA LYS A 102 19.51 -15.83 -6.67
C LYS A 102 19.97 -16.61 -7.88
N THR A 103 19.34 -17.76 -8.15
CA THR A 103 19.81 -18.71 -9.17
C THR A 103 18.79 -18.98 -10.25
N ASP A 104 17.49 -18.84 -9.96
CA ASP A 104 16.42 -19.23 -10.89
C ASP A 104 15.86 -18.08 -11.71
N LEU A 105 16.08 -16.83 -11.30
CA LEU A 105 15.60 -15.62 -12.00
C LEU A 105 16.55 -14.45 -11.73
N GLU A 106 16.37 -13.35 -12.46
CA GLU A 106 17.11 -12.11 -12.24
C GLU A 106 16.16 -11.08 -11.60
N ILE A 107 16.45 -10.67 -10.36
CA ILE A 107 15.74 -9.57 -9.72
C ILE A 107 16.32 -8.24 -10.22
N VAL A 108 15.46 -7.38 -10.75
CA VAL A 108 15.83 -6.06 -11.30
C VAL A 108 15.17 -4.97 -10.45
N GLN A 109 15.98 -4.05 -9.94
CA GLN A 109 15.43 -2.88 -9.24
C GLN A 109 14.77 -1.92 -10.24
N GLN A 110 13.51 -1.60 -10.02
CA GLN A 110 12.73 -0.69 -10.86
C GLN A 110 12.46 0.66 -10.18
N PRO A 111 12.27 1.75 -10.95
CA PRO A 111 11.79 3.03 -10.45
C PRO A 111 10.28 2.98 -10.12
N PHE A 112 9.71 4.09 -9.60
CA PHE A 112 8.26 4.22 -9.41
C PHE A 112 7.52 4.55 -10.72
N ASP A 113 7.87 3.82 -11.79
CA ASP A 113 7.18 3.86 -13.08
C ASP A 113 7.29 2.51 -13.79
N MET A 114 6.62 2.38 -14.90
CA MET A 114 6.57 1.14 -15.68
C MET A 114 7.44 1.18 -16.93
N SER A 115 8.41 2.08 -17.01
CA SER A 115 9.28 2.27 -18.19
C SER A 115 10.01 0.99 -18.59
N LEU A 116 10.56 0.25 -17.63
CA LEU A 116 11.28 -1.01 -17.90
C LEU A 116 10.38 -2.08 -18.53
N LEU A 117 9.12 -2.20 -18.08
CA LEU A 117 8.16 -3.12 -18.66
C LEU A 117 7.69 -2.64 -20.04
N LEU A 118 7.35 -1.35 -20.17
CA LEU A 118 6.91 -0.74 -21.43
C LEU A 118 7.98 -0.85 -22.51
N ASN A 119 9.25 -0.71 -22.16
CA ASN A 119 10.40 -0.87 -23.06
C ASN A 119 10.80 -2.34 -23.28
N ARG A 120 10.14 -3.29 -22.62
CA ARG A 120 10.49 -4.73 -22.64
C ARG A 120 11.92 -5.03 -22.18
N GLU A 121 12.43 -4.26 -21.24
CA GLU A 121 13.75 -4.46 -20.63
C GLU A 121 13.71 -5.51 -19.50
N ILE A 122 12.52 -5.71 -18.91
CA ILE A 122 12.20 -6.76 -17.94
C ILE A 122 10.96 -7.55 -18.39
N ASP A 123 10.84 -8.79 -17.91
CA ASP A 123 9.75 -9.70 -18.27
C ASP A 123 8.49 -9.48 -17.43
N ALA A 124 8.68 -9.11 -16.18
CA ALA A 124 7.62 -8.76 -15.22
C ALA A 124 8.03 -7.56 -14.40
N ALA A 125 7.06 -6.78 -13.92
CA ALA A 125 7.26 -5.59 -13.11
C ALA A 125 6.27 -5.55 -11.96
N GLU A 126 6.69 -5.00 -10.83
CA GLU A 126 5.89 -4.82 -9.62
C GLU A 126 5.17 -3.46 -9.64
N PRO A 127 3.86 -3.39 -9.92
CA PRO A 127 3.06 -2.17 -9.76
C PRO A 127 2.13 -2.25 -8.56
N MET A 128 1.76 -1.09 -8.02
CA MET A 128 0.54 -0.98 -7.22
C MET A 128 -0.69 -0.89 -8.14
N THR A 129 -1.79 -1.54 -7.74
CA THR A 129 -3.08 -1.45 -8.44
C THR A 129 -3.52 -0.01 -8.70
N TYR A 130 -3.20 0.87 -7.76
CA TYR A 130 -3.67 2.25 -7.74
C TYR A 130 -2.73 3.25 -8.43
N ASN A 131 -1.52 2.87 -8.80
CA ASN A 131 -0.54 3.79 -9.41
C ASN A 131 0.06 3.18 -10.69
N GLU A 132 1.14 2.43 -10.59
CA GLU A 132 1.94 2.02 -11.75
C GLU A 132 1.17 1.10 -12.71
N TYR A 133 0.21 0.31 -12.22
CA TYR A 133 -0.65 -0.49 -13.10
C TYR A 133 -1.44 0.39 -14.07
N ALA A 134 -1.96 1.53 -13.59
CA ALA A 134 -2.62 2.49 -14.45
C ALA A 134 -1.70 3.06 -15.51
N GLN A 135 -0.43 3.33 -15.20
CA GLN A 135 0.54 3.88 -16.15
C GLN A 135 0.72 2.99 -17.38
N VAL A 136 0.62 1.66 -17.23
CA VAL A 136 0.65 0.76 -18.39
C VAL A 136 -0.60 0.93 -19.24
N LEU A 137 -1.78 1.02 -18.62
CA LEU A 137 -3.05 1.18 -19.33
C LEU A 137 -3.21 2.56 -19.97
N GLU A 138 -2.55 3.59 -19.40
CA GLU A 138 -2.50 4.97 -19.90
C GLU A 138 -1.52 5.14 -21.05
N ALA A 139 -0.63 4.17 -21.24
CA ALA A 139 0.36 4.20 -22.32
C ALA A 139 -0.26 3.76 -23.66
N THR A 140 0.21 4.39 -24.74
CA THR A 140 -0.21 4.04 -26.10
C THR A 140 0.64 2.89 -26.64
N ASN A 141 -0.01 1.82 -27.08
CA ASN A 141 0.65 0.74 -27.82
C ASN A 141 1.10 1.25 -29.20
N PRO A 142 2.42 1.30 -29.47
CA PRO A 142 2.95 1.87 -30.70
C PRO A 142 2.55 1.08 -31.95
N ALA A 143 2.20 -0.20 -31.82
CA ALA A 143 1.79 -1.03 -32.96
C ALA A 143 0.33 -0.76 -33.40
N THR A 144 -0.53 -0.33 -32.49
CA THR A 144 -1.97 -0.15 -32.74
C THR A 144 -2.42 1.31 -32.69
N GLY A 145 -1.65 2.19 -32.09
CA GLY A 145 -2.01 3.58 -31.80
C GLY A 145 -3.12 3.73 -30.76
N LYS A 146 -3.47 2.66 -30.02
CA LYS A 146 -4.49 2.65 -28.95
C LYS A 146 -3.83 2.44 -27.61
N LEU A 147 -4.53 2.78 -26.53
CA LEU A 147 -4.08 2.45 -25.18
C LEU A 147 -3.98 0.93 -24.99
N TYR A 148 -3.01 0.50 -24.19
CA TYR A 148 -2.98 -0.88 -23.72
C TYR A 148 -4.23 -1.20 -22.90
N GLN A 149 -4.67 -2.44 -23.01
CA GLN A 149 -5.86 -2.95 -22.34
C GLN A 149 -5.46 -4.00 -21.30
N PRO A 150 -6.29 -4.25 -20.26
CA PRO A 150 -6.04 -5.32 -19.31
C PRO A 150 -5.77 -6.69 -19.97
N GLU A 151 -6.38 -6.93 -21.13
CA GLU A 151 -6.22 -8.19 -21.90
C GLU A 151 -4.85 -8.34 -22.55
N ASP A 152 -4.09 -7.24 -22.70
CA ASP A 152 -2.70 -7.24 -23.19
C ASP A 152 -1.72 -7.71 -22.11
N LEU A 153 -2.18 -7.78 -20.86
CA LEU A 153 -1.38 -8.06 -19.68
C LEU A 153 -1.73 -9.42 -19.07
N SER A 154 -0.74 -9.99 -18.40
CA SER A 154 -0.89 -11.08 -17.45
C SER A 154 -0.60 -10.52 -16.05
N VAL A 155 -1.54 -10.69 -15.14
CA VAL A 155 -1.47 -10.09 -13.81
C VAL A 155 -1.43 -11.19 -12.76
N ILE A 156 -0.44 -11.17 -11.90
CA ILE A 156 -0.35 -12.01 -10.71
C ILE A 156 -0.68 -11.12 -9.51
N ASN A 157 -1.77 -11.43 -8.82
CA ASN A 157 -2.24 -10.72 -7.62
C ASN A 157 -1.80 -11.48 -6.38
N PHE A 158 -0.98 -10.85 -5.53
CA PHE A 158 -0.45 -11.51 -4.34
C PHE A 158 -1.52 -11.90 -3.32
N ASN A 159 -2.69 -11.24 -3.31
CA ASN A 159 -3.83 -11.71 -2.51
C ASN A 159 -4.34 -13.08 -2.98
N GLU A 160 -4.32 -13.37 -4.29
CA GLU A 160 -4.76 -14.64 -4.86
C GLU A 160 -3.70 -15.74 -4.73
N VAL A 161 -2.43 -15.35 -4.77
CA VAL A 161 -1.29 -16.28 -4.55
C VAL A 161 -1.15 -16.67 -3.09
N GLY A 162 -1.68 -15.86 -2.17
CA GLY A 162 -1.64 -16.11 -0.74
C GLY A 162 -0.38 -15.58 -0.04
N THR A 163 0.38 -14.70 -0.70
CA THR A 163 1.59 -14.07 -0.14
C THR A 163 1.39 -12.60 0.21
N ALA A 164 0.18 -12.07 0.03
CA ALA A 164 -0.18 -10.71 0.39
C ALA A 164 0.07 -10.43 1.87
N MET A 165 0.60 -9.24 2.16
CA MET A 165 0.87 -8.72 3.49
C MET A 165 0.14 -7.40 3.70
N LEU A 166 -0.11 -7.03 4.96
CA LEU A 166 -0.70 -5.75 5.30
C LEU A 166 0.23 -4.60 4.92
N GLN A 167 -0.33 -3.60 4.25
CA GLN A 167 0.40 -2.45 3.75
C GLN A 167 0.15 -1.21 4.59
N ASP A 168 -0.18 -0.09 3.98
CA ASP A 168 -0.23 1.24 4.59
C ASP A 168 -0.97 1.29 5.92
N ALA A 169 -0.18 1.57 6.95
CA ALA A 169 -0.61 1.74 8.33
C ALA A 169 0.00 3.02 8.92
N VAL A 170 -0.66 3.57 9.93
CA VAL A 170 -0.13 4.70 10.70
C VAL A 170 0.66 4.17 11.88
N TRP A 171 1.90 4.61 11.97
CA TRP A 171 2.86 4.26 13.03
C TRP A 171 3.19 5.47 13.88
N ALA A 172 3.47 5.24 15.16
CA ALA A 172 3.95 6.25 16.09
C ALA A 172 5.02 5.65 17.02
N ARG A 173 5.86 6.51 17.65
CA ARG A 173 6.84 6.02 18.63
C ARG A 173 6.18 5.64 19.94
N GLU A 174 6.68 4.56 20.56
CA GLU A 174 6.19 4.06 21.85
C GLU A 174 6.47 5.06 22.99
N ASP A 175 7.67 5.64 23.02
CA ASP A 175 8.06 6.64 24.02
C ASP A 175 7.22 7.91 23.95
N TRP A 176 6.91 8.38 22.74
CA TRP A 176 6.06 9.53 22.54
C TRP A 176 4.63 9.26 23.00
N LEU A 177 4.11 8.06 22.75
CA LEU A 177 2.78 7.64 23.18
C LEU A 177 2.69 7.32 24.70
N ALA A 178 3.80 7.30 25.43
CA ALA A 178 3.77 7.13 26.88
C ALA A 178 3.11 8.33 27.60
N ASP A 179 3.14 9.52 27.00
CA ASP A 179 2.43 10.69 27.52
C ASP A 179 0.94 10.67 27.08
N ALA A 180 0.03 10.79 28.03
CA ALA A 180 -1.41 10.83 27.78
C ALA A 180 -1.85 12.01 26.88
N LYS A 181 -1.12 13.14 26.90
CA LYS A 181 -1.37 14.28 26.02
C LYS A 181 -1.08 13.90 24.57
N ASN A 182 -0.02 13.15 24.33
CA ASN A 182 0.35 12.68 23.00
C ASN A 182 -0.64 11.62 22.48
N GLN A 183 -1.18 10.77 23.38
CA GLN A 183 -2.28 9.88 23.00
C GLN A 183 -3.53 10.65 22.56
N ASP A 184 -3.87 11.78 23.22
CA ASP A 184 -4.97 12.64 22.77
C ASP A 184 -4.68 13.23 21.38
N VAL A 185 -3.45 13.70 21.14
CA VAL A 185 -3.02 14.15 19.81
C VAL A 185 -3.17 13.04 18.76
N ALA A 186 -2.73 11.81 19.10
CA ALA A 186 -2.86 10.66 18.20
C ALA A 186 -4.32 10.34 17.87
N VAL A 187 -5.21 10.32 18.86
CA VAL A 187 -6.66 10.10 18.63
C VAL A 187 -7.23 11.18 17.70
N ARG A 188 -6.91 12.46 17.93
CA ARG A 188 -7.37 13.55 17.06
C ARG A 188 -6.79 13.46 15.65
N PHE A 189 -5.53 13.07 15.50
CA PHE A 189 -4.89 12.83 14.22
C PHE A 189 -5.58 11.69 13.47
N LEU A 190 -5.77 10.54 14.12
CA LEU A 190 -6.48 9.39 13.52
C LEU A 190 -7.92 9.76 13.14
N LYS A 191 -8.64 10.49 14.00
CA LYS A 191 -9.98 10.97 13.69
C LYS A 191 -10.01 11.86 12.46
N ALA A 192 -9.04 12.76 12.30
CA ALA A 192 -8.92 13.61 11.11
C ALA A 192 -8.59 12.78 9.86
N THR A 193 -7.69 11.81 9.98
CA THR A 193 -7.30 10.87 8.91
C THR A 193 -8.51 10.05 8.44
N PHE A 194 -9.26 9.47 9.38
CA PHE A 194 -10.46 8.69 9.05
C PHE A 194 -11.54 9.55 8.38
N LYS A 195 -11.77 10.78 8.86
CA LYS A 195 -12.66 11.74 8.19
C LYS A 195 -12.20 12.04 6.76
N GLY A 196 -10.90 12.15 6.53
CA GLY A 196 -10.34 12.37 5.20
C GLY A 196 -10.66 11.20 4.26
N TRP A 197 -10.40 9.97 4.67
CA TRP A 197 -10.71 8.79 3.86
C TRP A 197 -12.21 8.59 3.63
N ILE A 198 -13.04 8.81 4.65
CA ILE A 198 -14.50 8.77 4.53
C ILE A 198 -15.01 9.86 3.57
N PHE A 199 -14.46 11.08 3.67
CA PHE A 199 -14.78 12.16 2.74
C PHE A 199 -14.42 11.76 1.30
N CYS A 200 -13.25 11.20 1.07
CA CYS A 200 -12.78 10.75 -0.25
C CYS A 200 -13.63 9.60 -0.80
N ARG A 201 -14.14 8.70 0.05
CA ARG A 201 -15.11 7.69 -0.35
C ARG A 201 -16.44 8.29 -0.80
N ASP A 202 -16.98 9.22 -0.01
CA ASP A 202 -18.33 9.73 -0.16
C ASP A 202 -18.40 10.92 -1.13
N ASN A 203 -17.30 11.65 -1.33
CA ASN A 203 -17.20 12.86 -2.17
C ASN A 203 -16.04 12.70 -3.17
N PHE A 204 -16.08 11.63 -3.95
CA PHE A 204 -15.01 11.13 -4.78
C PHE A 204 -14.38 12.22 -5.67
N GLU A 205 -15.21 12.91 -6.49
CA GLU A 205 -14.75 13.94 -7.42
C GLU A 205 -14.10 15.13 -6.69
N GLN A 206 -14.68 15.55 -5.57
CA GLN A 206 -14.14 16.63 -4.76
C GLN A 206 -12.79 16.25 -4.13
N CYS A 207 -12.63 14.97 -3.73
CA CYS A 207 -11.35 14.48 -3.22
C CYS A 207 -10.27 14.52 -4.30
N VAL A 208 -10.57 14.09 -5.53
CA VAL A 208 -9.65 14.20 -6.68
C VAL A 208 -9.23 15.66 -6.91
N GLU A 209 -10.18 16.60 -6.91
CA GLU A 209 -9.89 18.04 -7.09
C GLU A 209 -8.99 18.60 -5.97
N ILE A 210 -9.15 18.13 -4.73
CA ILE A 210 -8.27 18.51 -3.62
C ILE A 210 -6.85 18.00 -3.86
N VAL A 211 -6.68 16.76 -4.32
CA VAL A 211 -5.37 16.19 -4.64
C VAL A 211 -4.71 16.99 -5.75
N LEU A 212 -5.40 17.24 -6.85
CA LEU A 212 -4.88 18.02 -7.99
C LEU A 212 -4.49 19.45 -7.61
N LYS A 213 -5.24 20.08 -6.68
CA LYS A 213 -4.89 21.41 -6.18
C LYS A 213 -3.56 21.42 -5.42
N ASN A 214 -3.22 20.34 -4.74
CA ASN A 214 -1.96 20.19 -3.99
C ASN A 214 -0.82 19.63 -4.86
N GLY A 215 -1.15 18.90 -5.94
CA GLY A 215 -0.20 18.34 -6.91
C GLY A 215 -0.56 18.80 -8.33
N PRO A 216 -0.23 20.04 -8.73
CA PRO A 216 -0.70 20.62 -10.00
C PRO A 216 -0.10 19.98 -11.26
N THR A 217 0.87 19.08 -11.11
CA THR A 217 1.47 18.33 -12.21
C THR A 217 0.84 16.94 -12.39
N LEU A 218 -0.11 16.57 -11.52
CA LEU A 218 -0.78 15.27 -11.55
C LEU A 218 -1.91 15.28 -12.58
N GLY A 219 -2.02 14.20 -13.36
CA GLY A 219 -3.12 13.99 -14.32
C GLY A 219 -4.44 13.65 -13.61
N LYS A 220 -5.52 14.26 -14.04
CA LYS A 220 -6.85 14.04 -13.44
C LYS A 220 -7.34 12.61 -13.63
N GLY A 221 -7.12 12.03 -14.80
CA GLY A 221 -7.49 10.65 -15.11
C GLY A 221 -6.78 9.68 -14.18
N HIS A 222 -5.46 9.85 -14.02
CA HIS A 222 -4.65 9.03 -13.15
C HIS A 222 -5.10 9.13 -11.67
N MET A 223 -5.32 10.34 -11.14
CA MET A 223 -5.78 10.53 -9.76
C MET A 223 -7.20 9.98 -9.53
N THR A 224 -8.03 9.98 -10.56
CA THR A 224 -9.37 9.35 -10.51
C THR A 224 -9.25 7.83 -10.40
N TRP A 225 -8.37 7.21 -11.20
CA TRP A 225 -8.05 5.78 -11.07
C TRP A 225 -7.49 5.48 -9.68
N GLN A 226 -6.46 6.23 -9.28
CA GLN A 226 -5.76 6.02 -8.00
C GLN A 226 -6.73 6.00 -6.82
N LEU A 227 -7.61 6.99 -6.72
CA LEU A 227 -8.57 7.07 -5.61
C LEU A 227 -9.56 5.89 -5.64
N ASN A 228 -10.01 5.46 -6.83
CA ASN A 228 -10.90 4.30 -6.95
C ASN A 228 -10.23 3.02 -6.46
N GLU A 229 -9.00 2.78 -6.85
CA GLU A 229 -8.26 1.57 -6.43
C GLU A 229 -7.88 1.61 -4.96
N ILE A 230 -7.44 2.75 -4.42
CA ILE A 230 -7.18 2.91 -2.98
C ILE A 230 -8.44 2.64 -2.16
N ASN A 231 -9.59 3.16 -2.59
CA ASN A 231 -10.84 2.90 -1.91
C ASN A 231 -11.18 1.40 -1.82
N LYS A 232 -10.83 0.59 -2.83
CA LYS A 232 -10.99 -0.88 -2.79
C LYS A 232 -10.09 -1.54 -1.74
N LEU A 233 -8.94 -0.95 -1.42
CA LEU A 233 -8.03 -1.47 -0.40
C LEU A 233 -8.50 -1.13 1.02
N ILE A 234 -9.25 -0.03 1.18
CA ILE A 234 -9.75 0.43 2.48
C ILE A 234 -11.15 -0.13 2.76
N TRP A 235 -12.06 -0.07 1.77
CA TRP A 235 -13.48 -0.33 1.98
C TRP A 235 -13.94 -1.65 1.34
N PRO A 236 -14.86 -2.38 2.00
CA PRO A 236 -15.29 -2.19 3.38
C PRO A 236 -14.20 -2.54 4.38
N SER A 237 -14.19 -1.85 5.54
CA SER A 237 -13.30 -2.16 6.67
C SER A 237 -14.06 -2.95 7.72
N ALA A 238 -13.53 -4.10 8.12
CA ALA A 238 -14.13 -4.91 9.18
C ALA A 238 -14.08 -4.16 10.52
N GLY A 239 -15.25 -3.97 11.15
CA GLY A 239 -15.39 -3.23 12.40
C GLY A 239 -15.38 -1.71 12.21
N SER A 240 -14.33 -1.13 11.68
CA SER A 240 -14.21 0.27 11.23
C SER A 240 -12.88 0.51 10.55
N ILE A 241 -12.77 1.66 9.84
CA ILE A 241 -11.48 2.13 9.33
C ILE A 241 -10.45 2.24 10.47
N GLY A 242 -9.23 1.85 10.18
CA GLY A 242 -8.08 1.94 11.10
C GLY A 242 -7.98 0.77 12.10
N MET A 243 -8.95 -0.13 12.14
CA MET A 243 -8.87 -1.31 13.00
C MET A 243 -7.99 -2.38 12.38
N MET A 244 -7.23 -3.07 13.22
CA MET A 244 -6.45 -4.23 12.82
C MET A 244 -7.34 -5.46 12.75
N ASP A 245 -7.38 -6.10 11.59
CA ASP A 245 -7.93 -7.45 11.46
C ASP A 245 -6.87 -8.45 11.89
N LYS A 246 -7.19 -9.25 12.92
CA LYS A 246 -6.25 -10.21 13.49
C LYS A 246 -5.88 -11.32 12.50
N ALA A 247 -6.78 -11.76 11.65
CA ALA A 247 -6.49 -12.81 10.68
C ALA A 247 -5.51 -12.31 9.61
N LEU A 248 -5.68 -11.07 9.13
CA LEU A 248 -4.75 -10.45 8.19
C LEU A 248 -3.39 -10.15 8.83
N TRP A 249 -3.37 -9.77 10.11
CA TRP A 249 -2.13 -9.63 10.86
C TRP A 249 -1.40 -10.96 10.98
N ASP A 250 -2.09 -12.00 11.41
CA ASP A 250 -1.51 -13.34 11.58
C ASP A 250 -0.98 -13.88 10.25
N GLN A 251 -1.70 -13.67 9.14
CA GLN A 251 -1.23 -14.01 7.79
C GLN A 251 0.06 -13.26 7.45
N THR A 252 0.07 -11.93 7.63
CA THR A 252 1.26 -11.09 7.37
C THR A 252 2.47 -11.59 8.15
N VAL A 253 2.31 -11.85 9.45
CA VAL A 253 3.38 -12.38 10.31
C VAL A 253 3.81 -13.77 9.87
N SER A 254 2.85 -14.65 9.53
CA SER A 254 3.14 -16.02 9.06
C SER A 254 3.94 -16.02 7.76
N VAL A 255 3.54 -15.21 6.79
CA VAL A 255 4.27 -15.07 5.52
C VAL A 255 5.65 -14.49 5.77
N ALA A 256 5.75 -13.39 6.53
CA ALA A 256 7.02 -12.72 6.80
C ALA A 256 8.02 -13.60 7.58
N THR A 257 7.56 -14.40 8.55
CA THR A 257 8.42 -15.33 9.29
C THR A 257 8.76 -16.58 8.48
N GLY A 258 7.79 -17.12 7.75
CA GLY A 258 8.00 -18.28 6.87
C GLY A 258 9.03 -18.00 5.79
N GLN A 259 9.05 -16.80 5.26
CA GLN A 259 9.99 -16.33 4.25
C GLN A 259 11.27 -15.70 4.83
N LYS A 260 11.46 -15.79 6.15
CA LYS A 260 12.65 -15.25 6.85
C LYS A 260 12.87 -13.73 6.66
N VAL A 261 11.82 -13.00 6.28
CA VAL A 261 11.78 -11.53 6.34
C VAL A 261 11.90 -11.09 7.80
N LEU A 262 11.16 -11.77 8.68
CA LEU A 262 11.28 -11.66 10.12
C LEU A 262 11.95 -12.91 10.71
N LYS A 263 12.82 -12.73 11.68
CA LYS A 263 13.50 -13.82 12.40
C LYS A 263 12.55 -14.52 13.37
N ALA A 264 11.59 -13.76 13.91
CA ALA A 264 10.57 -14.24 14.85
C ALA A 264 9.27 -13.44 14.72
N ALA A 265 8.18 -14.00 15.24
CA ALA A 265 6.94 -13.24 15.36
C ALA A 265 7.15 -12.01 16.26
N PRO A 266 6.56 -10.86 15.91
CA PRO A 266 6.67 -9.65 16.72
C PRO A 266 5.99 -9.84 18.09
N ASP A 267 6.42 -9.05 19.06
CA ASP A 267 5.78 -9.01 20.38
C ASP A 267 4.35 -8.42 20.30
N ALA A 268 3.57 -8.63 21.36
CA ALA A 268 2.18 -8.17 21.45
C ALA A 268 2.04 -6.63 21.42
N GLY A 269 3.13 -5.88 21.60
CA GLY A 269 3.16 -4.42 21.52
C GLY A 269 3.34 -3.87 20.10
N ALA A 270 3.51 -4.72 19.08
CA ALA A 270 3.76 -4.28 17.73
C ALA A 270 2.58 -3.52 17.10
N TYR A 271 1.36 -3.73 17.57
CA TYR A 271 0.20 -2.90 17.25
C TYR A 271 -0.71 -2.69 18.46
N ARG A 272 -1.51 -1.62 18.41
CA ARG A 272 -2.57 -1.32 19.37
C ARG A 272 -3.77 -0.73 18.65
N THR A 273 -4.97 -1.06 19.12
CA THR A 273 -6.23 -0.65 18.47
C THR A 273 -7.02 0.39 19.26
N ASP A 274 -6.68 0.63 20.52
CA ASP A 274 -7.45 1.49 21.40
C ASP A 274 -7.53 2.95 20.94
N LEU A 275 -6.47 3.49 20.30
CA LEU A 275 -6.46 4.87 19.77
C LEU A 275 -7.33 4.97 18.53
N ALA A 276 -7.22 4.01 17.60
CA ALA A 276 -8.08 3.93 16.42
C ALA A 276 -9.55 3.72 16.82
N GLN A 277 -9.82 2.85 17.80
CA GLN A 277 -11.16 2.62 18.32
C GLN A 277 -11.79 3.90 18.87
N LYS A 278 -11.07 4.66 19.72
CA LYS A 278 -11.55 5.96 20.25
C LYS A 278 -11.87 6.95 19.13
N ALA A 279 -11.02 7.02 18.10
CA ALA A 279 -11.23 7.90 16.95
C ALA A 279 -12.47 7.49 16.14
N ALA A 280 -12.62 6.19 15.86
CA ALA A 280 -13.77 5.65 15.14
C ALA A 280 -15.07 5.78 15.91
N ASP A 281 -15.06 5.50 17.23
CA ASP A 281 -16.26 5.64 18.09
C ASP A 281 -16.75 7.08 18.14
N ALA A 282 -15.85 8.06 18.18
CA ALA A 282 -16.22 9.47 18.14
C ALA A 282 -16.87 9.86 16.80
N LEU A 283 -16.47 9.26 15.69
CA LEU A 283 -17.11 9.47 14.38
C LEU A 283 -18.46 8.76 14.31
N LYS A 284 -18.53 7.52 14.77
CA LYS A 284 -19.75 6.71 14.82
C LYS A 284 -20.83 7.38 15.70
N ALA A 285 -20.42 7.93 16.84
CA ALA A 285 -21.33 8.70 17.71
C ALA A 285 -21.86 9.99 17.04
N ALA A 286 -21.14 10.52 16.04
CA ALA A 286 -21.58 11.63 15.22
C ALA A 286 -22.40 11.20 13.98
N GLY A 287 -22.78 9.91 13.89
CA GLY A 287 -23.58 9.36 12.79
C GLY A 287 -22.81 9.11 11.49
N VAL A 288 -21.46 9.04 11.55
CA VAL A 288 -20.62 8.80 10.37
C VAL A 288 -20.47 7.29 10.14
N ASP A 289 -20.63 6.83 8.89
CA ASP A 289 -20.33 5.46 8.52
C ASP A 289 -18.81 5.24 8.45
N VAL A 290 -18.28 4.55 9.45
CA VAL A 290 -16.86 4.25 9.60
C VAL A 290 -16.46 2.90 8.97
N THR A 291 -17.41 2.15 8.43
CA THR A 291 -17.18 0.80 7.88
C THR A 291 -17.15 0.74 6.37
N GLY A 292 -17.92 1.62 5.72
CA GLY A 292 -18.11 1.57 4.27
C GLY A 292 -18.76 0.28 3.79
N ALA A 293 -19.66 -0.32 4.60
CA ALA A 293 -20.26 -1.61 4.29
C ALA A 293 -21.06 -1.62 2.97
N SER A 294 -21.58 -0.46 2.56
CA SER A 294 -22.30 -0.27 1.29
C SER A 294 -21.42 0.29 0.17
N TYR A 295 -20.12 0.41 0.38
CA TYR A 295 -19.20 0.94 -0.64
C TYR A 295 -19.23 0.06 -1.89
N THR A 296 -19.34 0.71 -3.04
CA THR A 296 -19.22 0.07 -4.35
C THR A 296 -18.16 0.82 -5.18
N PRO A 297 -17.17 0.13 -5.72
CA PRO A 297 -16.18 0.73 -6.61
C PRO A 297 -16.83 1.39 -7.82
N LYS A 298 -16.25 2.50 -8.28
CA LYS A 298 -16.66 3.14 -9.53
C LYS A 298 -16.02 2.43 -10.73
N THR A 299 -16.67 2.54 -11.89
CA THR A 299 -16.01 2.27 -13.18
C THR A 299 -15.26 3.52 -13.59
N VAL A 300 -13.96 3.41 -13.74
CA VAL A 300 -13.08 4.51 -14.16
C VAL A 300 -12.60 4.23 -15.59
N THR A 301 -12.79 5.23 -16.46
CA THR A 301 -12.22 5.17 -17.81
C THR A 301 -10.77 5.65 -17.78
N VAL A 302 -9.88 4.83 -18.28
CA VAL A 302 -8.47 5.19 -18.43
C VAL A 302 -8.32 6.20 -19.56
N THR A 303 -7.51 7.23 -19.34
CA THR A 303 -7.24 8.29 -20.30
C THR A 303 -5.77 8.28 -20.74
N PRO A 304 -5.44 8.70 -21.96
CA PRO A 304 -4.07 8.73 -22.42
C PRO A 304 -3.18 9.58 -21.51
N GLY A 305 -2.08 8.99 -21.01
CA GLY A 305 -1.16 9.67 -20.10
C GLY A 305 -1.76 10.04 -18.74
N GLY A 306 -2.96 9.55 -18.44
CA GLY A 306 -3.64 9.83 -17.16
C GLY A 306 -4.23 11.25 -17.05
N GLU A 307 -4.42 11.96 -18.17
CA GLU A 307 -4.90 13.36 -18.22
C GLU A 307 -6.41 13.49 -17.93
#